data_af6669ec5392b69579145225035844f5
#
_entry.id   af6669ec5392b69579145225035844f5
#
_cell.length_a   1.000
_cell.length_b   1.000
_cell.length_c   1.000
_cell.angle_alpha   90.00
_cell.angle_beta   90.00
_cell.angle_gamma   90.00
#
_symmetry.space_group_name_H-M   'P 1'
#
loop_
_entity.id
_entity.type
_entity.pdbx_description
1 polymer ?
#
loop_
_entity_poly.entity_id
_entity_poly.type
_entity_poly.pdbx_seq_one_letter_code
_entity_poly.pdbx_strand_id
1 'polypeptide(L)'
;MNSINAVAVAFCSMVVISDSCLAAAISYPDRFQHEGKLNAYLRSVYINTRISNDLIEDRFGGFPDGNELGGTGVGAIVDYNSNYWTGIVGFDASLYAVAMLDSKDNGRDLFDDTDGTNGGFAKLGQGYLKARHVGDGWNADAQIGRGRFDAGTLVSLDTRIVPGSYQGARTHLNFTDMGIGPLPGTLGFEAAYINRSSPRDREEFEHLLSQTGEEIKDLYTYGVKYDLKAIELSYDHGVSRDFNENTRYGLTLQAPLGKRAGVVLDTQYYRFEKAGPIWERDWSAGQAAYDDKASWLNINLGLLLDKVRLGVSFSETKARLSNGQLGYAYFDHADNVDGRMDAWTRSGNDFNNDGERTWQVGAEYDLSGLSLFGASLDGFKAMAIYKQGEFDAGNPLSGQRTDVRERQKEYRVYYRFDEKEYSGLSVGVIYIDYRINEDFVALVSAQPDNVVSGSEARVYLDYAF
;
A
#
# COMPACT_ATOMS: atom_id res chain seq x y z
N MET A 1 -7.84 10.00 -37.48
CA MET A 1 -6.74 10.06 -36.51
C MET A 1 -7.19 10.23 -35.05
N ASN A 2 -8.50 10.42 -34.75
CA ASN A 2 -8.97 10.72 -33.39
C ASN A 2 -9.39 9.49 -32.55
N SER A 3 -9.38 8.27 -33.08
CA SER A 3 -9.85 7.07 -32.36
C SER A 3 -8.75 6.33 -31.60
N ILE A 4 -7.48 6.56 -31.96
CA ILE A 4 -6.33 5.90 -31.30
C ILE A 4 -6.02 6.58 -29.95
N ASN A 5 -6.22 7.90 -29.85
CA ASN A 5 -5.94 8.65 -28.63
C ASN A 5 -6.93 8.35 -27.48
N ALA A 6 -8.19 8.04 -27.79
CA ALA A 6 -9.19 7.69 -26.76
C ALA A 6 -8.93 6.30 -26.14
N VAL A 7 -8.38 5.36 -26.91
CA VAL A 7 -8.00 4.03 -26.42
C VAL A 7 -6.74 4.08 -25.55
N ALA A 8 -5.78 4.96 -25.88
CA ALA A 8 -4.55 5.11 -25.10
C ALA A 8 -4.80 5.75 -23.72
N VAL A 9 -5.71 6.72 -23.62
CA VAL A 9 -6.08 7.37 -22.35
C VAL A 9 -6.88 6.39 -21.45
N ALA A 10 -7.71 5.53 -22.04
CA ALA A 10 -8.40 4.47 -21.28
C ALA A 10 -7.42 3.37 -20.79
N PHE A 11 -6.30 3.17 -21.49
CA PHE A 11 -5.30 2.16 -21.13
C PHE A 11 -4.42 2.59 -19.94
N CYS A 12 -4.03 3.85 -19.84
CA CYS A 12 -3.22 4.34 -18.70
C CYS A 12 -3.96 4.27 -17.36
N SER A 13 -5.30 4.33 -17.37
CA SER A 13 -6.11 4.19 -16.15
C SER A 13 -6.47 2.74 -15.80
N MET A 14 -6.04 1.75 -16.60
CA MET A 14 -6.48 0.36 -16.46
C MET A 14 -5.40 -0.62 -15.93
N VAL A 15 -4.18 -0.14 -15.65
CA VAL A 15 -3.00 -1.02 -15.66
C VAL A 15 -2.72 -1.77 -14.37
N VAL A 16 -3.40 -1.52 -13.29
CA VAL A 16 -2.96 -2.15 -12.04
C VAL A 16 -4.09 -2.93 -11.39
N ILE A 17 -4.05 -4.27 -11.46
CA ILE A 17 -4.63 -5.15 -10.45
C ILE A 17 -3.67 -5.12 -9.25
N SER A 18 -3.25 -3.96 -8.81
CA SER A 18 -2.55 -3.77 -7.55
C SER A 18 -3.55 -3.32 -6.50
N ASP A 19 -3.20 -3.42 -5.26
CA ASP A 19 -3.90 -2.73 -4.17
C ASP A 19 -4.11 -1.24 -4.49
N SER A 20 -3.28 -0.64 -5.37
CA SER A 20 -3.49 0.70 -5.90
C SER A 20 -4.76 0.85 -6.76
N CYS A 21 -5.25 -0.16 -7.49
CA CYS A 21 -6.58 -0.05 -8.12
C CYS A 21 -7.72 -0.19 -7.12
N LEU A 22 -7.50 -0.89 -6.01
CA LEU A 22 -8.47 -1.01 -4.95
C LEU A 22 -8.28 0.07 -3.88
N ALA A 23 -7.02 0.38 -3.55
CA ALA A 23 -6.69 1.62 -2.87
C ALA A 23 -7.18 2.83 -3.66
N ALA A 24 -7.17 2.83 -5.01
CA ALA A 24 -7.78 3.88 -5.81
C ALA A 24 -9.31 3.90 -5.79
N ALA A 25 -9.99 2.80 -5.46
CA ALA A 25 -11.44 2.80 -5.23
C ALA A 25 -11.80 3.14 -3.77
N ILE A 26 -10.86 2.91 -2.84
CA ILE A 26 -10.93 3.28 -1.41
C ILE A 26 -9.97 4.43 -1.11
N SER A 27 -9.01 4.75 -2.01
CA SER A 27 -8.10 5.85 -1.84
C SER A 27 -8.82 7.19 -1.97
N TYR A 28 -8.25 8.17 -1.33
CA TYR A 28 -8.59 9.58 -1.43
C TYR A 28 -8.91 9.92 -2.88
N PRO A 29 -10.14 10.34 -3.21
CA PRO A 29 -10.46 10.67 -4.57
C PRO A 29 -9.58 11.86 -5.01
N ASP A 30 -9.08 11.83 -6.26
CA ASP A 30 -8.42 12.95 -6.93
C ASP A 30 -9.22 14.27 -6.93
N ARG A 31 -10.43 14.24 -6.37
CA ARG A 31 -11.37 15.35 -6.25
C ARG A 31 -10.88 16.49 -5.37
N PHE A 32 -9.87 16.24 -4.51
CA PHE A 32 -9.25 17.27 -3.66
C PHE A 32 -8.27 18.18 -4.40
N GLN A 33 -8.14 18.05 -5.72
CA GLN A 33 -7.28 18.91 -6.54
C GLN A 33 -7.92 20.23 -6.98
N HIS A 34 -9.13 20.55 -6.50
CA HIS A 34 -9.78 21.81 -6.86
C HIS A 34 -9.18 22.97 -6.06
N GLU A 35 -8.41 23.80 -6.76
CA GLU A 35 -7.80 25.02 -6.21
C GLU A 35 -8.86 25.99 -5.65
N GLY A 36 -8.56 26.58 -4.48
CA GLY A 36 -9.41 27.58 -3.83
C GLY A 36 -10.67 27.04 -3.19
N LYS A 37 -10.74 25.73 -2.91
CA LYS A 37 -11.91 25.10 -2.29
C LYS A 37 -11.59 24.42 -0.97
N LEU A 38 -12.61 24.42 -0.11
CA LEU A 38 -12.69 23.54 1.03
C LEU A 38 -13.40 22.27 0.59
N ASN A 39 -12.82 21.11 0.87
CA ASN A 39 -13.39 19.81 0.60
C ASN A 39 -13.49 19.04 1.91
N ALA A 40 -14.48 18.17 2.01
CA ALA A 40 -14.63 17.29 3.16
C ALA A 40 -14.79 15.85 2.69
N TYR A 41 -14.25 14.93 3.46
CA TYR A 41 -14.29 13.50 3.21
C TYR A 41 -14.61 12.78 4.52
N LEU A 42 -15.57 11.87 4.46
CA LEU A 42 -15.94 10.99 5.57
C LEU A 42 -15.64 9.56 5.19
N ARG A 43 -15.09 8.81 6.12
CA ARG A 43 -14.86 7.38 6.00
C ARG A 43 -15.31 6.65 7.25
N SER A 44 -16.10 5.60 7.09
CA SER A 44 -16.32 4.61 8.13
C SER A 44 -15.62 3.32 7.76
N VAL A 45 -14.89 2.75 8.70
CA VAL A 45 -14.16 1.48 8.53
C VAL A 45 -14.58 0.51 9.62
N TYR A 46 -14.96 -0.69 9.20
CA TYR A 46 -15.11 -1.84 10.07
C TYR A 46 -14.06 -2.88 9.67
N ILE A 47 -13.29 -3.35 10.64
CA ILE A 47 -12.36 -4.51 10.48
C ILE A 47 -12.67 -5.50 11.58
N ASN A 48 -12.78 -6.77 11.21
CA ASN A 48 -12.87 -7.88 12.15
C ASN A 48 -11.98 -9.01 11.66
N THR A 49 -10.93 -9.29 12.41
CA THR A 49 -10.01 -10.40 12.18
C THR A 49 -10.31 -11.48 13.23
N ARG A 50 -10.55 -12.70 12.76
CA ARG A 50 -10.70 -13.89 13.60
C ARG A 50 -9.51 -14.79 13.42
N ILE A 51 -8.82 -15.08 14.51
CA ILE A 51 -7.64 -15.95 14.55
C ILE A 51 -8.10 -17.38 14.87
N SER A 52 -7.52 -18.39 14.20
CA SER A 52 -7.82 -19.81 14.50
C SER A 52 -7.21 -20.21 15.82
N ASN A 53 -8.04 -20.75 16.73
CA ASN A 53 -7.78 -20.87 18.14
C ASN A 53 -6.78 -21.93 18.59
N ASP A 54 -6.71 -23.07 17.89
CA ASP A 54 -6.21 -24.32 18.49
C ASP A 54 -4.75 -24.27 18.98
N LEU A 55 -3.96 -23.30 18.51
CA LEU A 55 -2.54 -23.15 18.89
C LEU A 55 -2.25 -21.93 19.77
N ILE A 56 -3.14 -20.95 19.82
CA ILE A 56 -2.94 -19.71 20.57
C ILE A 56 -3.36 -19.88 22.03
N GLU A 57 -4.46 -20.59 22.29
CA GLU A 57 -4.90 -20.90 23.68
C GLU A 57 -3.83 -21.66 24.44
N ASP A 58 -3.17 -22.65 23.83
CA ASP A 58 -2.18 -23.50 24.49
C ASP A 58 -0.84 -22.78 24.75
N ARG A 59 -0.48 -21.75 24.00
CA ARG A 59 0.87 -21.16 24.05
C ARG A 59 0.95 -19.73 24.57
N PHE A 60 -0.07 -18.91 24.33
CA PHE A 60 -0.07 -17.49 24.64
C PHE A 60 -1.13 -17.10 25.67
N GLY A 61 -1.87 -18.06 26.23
CA GLY A 61 -2.91 -17.80 27.23
C GLY A 61 -4.21 -17.23 26.66
N GLY A 62 -4.36 -17.28 25.31
CA GLY A 62 -5.52 -16.71 24.61
C GLY A 62 -5.49 -15.18 24.52
N PHE A 63 -6.35 -14.64 23.67
CA PHE A 63 -6.66 -13.20 23.69
C PHE A 63 -7.84 -12.98 24.65
N PRO A 64 -7.85 -11.91 25.49
CA PRO A 64 -8.91 -11.66 26.47
C PRO A 64 -10.33 -11.68 25.88
N ASP A 65 -10.53 -11.23 24.65
CA ASP A 65 -11.82 -11.12 23.97
C ASP A 65 -12.11 -12.23 22.93
N GLY A 66 -11.45 -13.40 23.06
CA GLY A 66 -11.83 -14.58 22.29
C GLY A 66 -11.37 -14.61 20.84
N ASN A 67 -10.13 -14.21 20.54
CA ASN A 67 -9.47 -14.32 19.24
C ASN A 67 -10.07 -13.46 18.11
N GLU A 68 -10.76 -12.41 18.46
CA GLU A 68 -11.24 -11.40 17.51
C GLU A 68 -10.51 -10.07 17.74
N LEU A 69 -9.88 -9.56 16.68
CA LEU A 69 -9.19 -8.27 16.66
C LEU A 69 -9.91 -7.31 15.74
N GLY A 70 -9.85 -6.01 16.02
CA GLY A 70 -10.39 -4.98 15.12
C GLY A 70 -11.37 -4.03 15.80
N GLY A 71 -12.26 -3.44 15.04
CA GLY A 71 -13.21 -2.46 15.54
C GLY A 71 -13.96 -1.73 14.42
N THR A 72 -14.72 -0.74 14.84
CA THR A 72 -15.45 0.16 13.95
C THR A 72 -15.10 1.60 14.28
N GLY A 73 -14.66 2.35 13.29
CA GLY A 73 -14.35 3.76 13.44
C GLY A 73 -14.92 4.62 12.33
N VAL A 74 -15.03 5.90 12.62
CA VAL A 74 -15.44 6.94 11.67
C VAL A 74 -14.39 8.03 11.67
N GLY A 75 -13.97 8.45 10.48
CA GLY A 75 -13.06 9.57 10.31
C GLY A 75 -13.63 10.67 9.43
N ALA A 76 -13.15 11.85 9.70
CA ALA A 76 -13.42 13.04 8.89
C ALA A 76 -12.09 13.67 8.50
N ILE A 77 -12.00 14.07 7.24
CA ILE A 77 -10.89 14.86 6.72
C ILE A 77 -11.48 16.13 6.10
N VAL A 78 -10.90 17.25 6.49
CA VAL A 78 -11.26 18.56 5.94
C VAL A 78 -10.00 19.15 5.31
N ASP A 79 -10.02 19.31 3.99
CA ASP A 79 -8.91 19.79 3.20
C ASP A 79 -9.18 21.19 2.65
N TYR A 80 -8.22 22.08 2.82
CA TYR A 80 -8.17 23.36 2.14
C TYR A 80 -7.00 23.38 1.16
N ASN A 81 -7.30 23.53 -0.14
CA ASN A 81 -6.31 23.71 -1.20
C ASN A 81 -6.35 25.17 -1.65
N SER A 82 -5.29 25.95 -1.38
CA SER A 82 -5.23 27.32 -1.88
C SER A 82 -5.03 27.38 -3.40
N ASN A 83 -5.47 28.50 -3.99
CA ASN A 83 -5.01 28.85 -5.33
C ASN A 83 -3.49 29.10 -5.30
N TYR A 84 -2.87 29.01 -6.47
CA TYR A 84 -1.48 29.43 -6.64
C TYR A 84 -1.42 30.95 -6.87
N TRP A 85 -0.82 31.70 -5.92
CA TRP A 85 -0.51 33.11 -6.08
C TRP A 85 0.46 33.31 -7.24
N THR A 86 0.16 34.23 -8.10
CA THR A 86 0.91 34.44 -9.36
C THR A 86 1.04 33.20 -10.25
N GLY A 87 0.21 32.19 -10.01
CA GLY A 87 0.28 30.89 -10.70
C GLY A 87 1.41 29.97 -10.24
N ILE A 88 2.21 30.36 -9.24
CA ILE A 88 3.46 29.67 -8.88
C ILE A 88 3.42 29.10 -7.46
N VAL A 89 2.99 29.86 -6.43
CA VAL A 89 3.10 29.47 -5.02
C VAL A 89 1.73 29.41 -4.37
N GLY A 90 1.52 28.44 -3.51
CA GLY A 90 0.30 28.28 -2.72
C GLY A 90 0.57 27.54 -1.41
N PHE A 91 -0.49 27.26 -0.67
CA PHE A 91 -0.41 26.41 0.54
C PHE A 91 -1.64 25.51 0.63
N ASP A 92 -1.49 24.37 1.26
CA ASP A 92 -2.57 23.46 1.57
C ASP A 92 -2.53 23.08 3.05
N ALA A 93 -3.72 22.80 3.61
CA ALA A 93 -3.86 22.36 4.98
C ALA A 93 -4.99 21.34 5.11
N SER A 94 -4.83 20.32 5.95
CA SER A 94 -5.84 19.30 6.21
C SER A 94 -5.91 18.98 7.70
N LEU A 95 -7.15 18.87 8.19
CA LEU A 95 -7.43 18.38 9.53
C LEU A 95 -8.00 16.97 9.42
N TYR A 96 -7.47 16.06 10.21
CA TYR A 96 -7.93 14.67 10.33
C TYR A 96 -8.53 14.47 11.72
N ALA A 97 -9.65 13.76 11.79
CA ALA A 97 -10.27 13.35 13.03
C ALA A 97 -10.76 11.91 12.90
N VAL A 98 -10.55 11.12 13.94
CA VAL A 98 -11.01 9.74 14.05
C VAL A 98 -11.80 9.58 15.33
N ALA A 99 -12.96 8.96 15.26
CA ALA A 99 -13.77 8.57 16.40
C ALA A 99 -13.95 7.05 16.41
N MET A 100 -13.68 6.44 17.55
CA MET A 100 -13.94 5.03 17.80
C MET A 100 -15.43 4.86 18.09
N LEU A 101 -16.07 3.89 17.42
CA LEU A 101 -17.44 3.45 17.70
C LEU A 101 -17.45 2.14 18.48
N ASP A 102 -16.54 1.23 18.16
CA ASP A 102 -16.36 -0.06 18.80
C ASP A 102 -14.92 -0.54 18.62
N SER A 103 -14.35 -1.23 19.59
CA SER A 103 -13.01 -1.81 19.52
C SER A 103 -12.98 -3.14 20.25
N LYS A 104 -12.25 -4.09 19.68
CA LYS A 104 -11.85 -5.35 20.29
C LYS A 104 -10.39 -5.24 20.74
N ASP A 105 -9.83 -6.25 21.37
CA ASP A 105 -8.53 -6.28 22.04
C ASP A 105 -7.41 -5.45 21.38
N ASN A 106 -7.30 -5.57 20.07
CA ASN A 106 -6.39 -4.78 19.28
C ASN A 106 -7.20 -4.09 18.16
N GLY A 107 -7.15 -2.79 18.10
CA GLY A 107 -7.88 -1.99 17.10
C GLY A 107 -7.43 -2.18 15.65
N ARG A 108 -6.46 -3.03 15.36
CA ARG A 108 -5.88 -3.28 14.02
C ARG A 108 -5.44 -2.01 13.32
N ASP A 109 -4.71 -1.14 14.03
CA ASP A 109 -4.21 0.17 13.56
C ASP A 109 -5.35 1.11 13.09
N LEU A 110 -6.54 1.01 13.67
CA LEU A 110 -7.64 1.95 13.42
C LEU A 110 -7.63 3.13 14.39
N PHE A 111 -7.16 2.90 15.61
CA PHE A 111 -7.28 3.81 16.74
C PHE A 111 -5.94 4.04 17.41
N ASP A 112 -5.86 5.14 18.15
CA ASP A 112 -4.72 5.42 19.00
C ASP A 112 -4.74 4.48 20.22
N ASP A 113 -3.68 3.70 20.38
CA ASP A 113 -3.46 2.77 21.49
C ASP A 113 -2.20 3.09 22.30
N THR A 114 -1.63 4.28 22.13
CA THR A 114 -0.35 4.72 22.72
C THR A 114 -0.33 4.64 24.25
N ASP A 115 -1.47 4.83 24.88
CA ASP A 115 -1.65 4.70 26.33
C ASP A 115 -2.15 3.31 26.78
N GLY A 116 -2.23 2.35 25.85
CA GLY A 116 -2.77 1.01 26.06
C GLY A 116 -4.30 0.94 26.07
N THR A 117 -4.98 2.03 25.66
CA THR A 117 -6.44 2.06 25.47
C THR A 117 -6.75 2.56 24.07
N ASN A 118 -7.57 1.80 23.31
CA ASN A 118 -8.02 2.26 22.00
C ASN A 118 -8.83 3.56 22.13
N GLY A 119 -8.45 4.60 21.40
CA GLY A 119 -9.07 5.91 21.47
C GLY A 119 -9.22 6.59 20.12
N GLY A 120 -10.12 7.56 20.04
CA GLY A 120 -10.20 8.50 18.92
C GLY A 120 -9.14 9.58 19.04
N PHE A 121 -8.76 10.18 17.91
CA PHE A 121 -7.76 11.24 17.86
C PHE A 121 -8.12 12.32 16.84
N ALA A 122 -7.47 13.48 16.94
CA ALA A 122 -7.55 14.55 15.94
C ALA A 122 -6.18 15.19 15.74
N LYS A 123 -5.79 15.42 14.49
CA LYS A 123 -4.47 15.95 14.14
C LYS A 123 -4.48 16.86 12.93
N LEU A 124 -3.44 17.72 12.85
CA LEU A 124 -3.08 18.35 11.58
C LEU A 124 -2.55 17.25 10.67
N GLY A 125 -3.36 16.80 9.71
CA GLY A 125 -2.96 15.77 8.75
C GLY A 125 -1.95 16.31 7.74
N GLN A 126 -2.20 17.50 7.17
CA GLN A 126 -1.31 18.17 6.23
C GLN A 126 -1.23 19.67 6.53
N GLY A 127 -0.08 20.25 6.22
CA GLY A 127 0.18 21.69 6.31
C GLY A 127 1.50 22.01 5.60
N TYR A 128 1.45 22.44 4.34
CA TYR A 128 2.63 22.66 3.52
C TYR A 128 2.49 23.84 2.56
N LEU A 129 3.62 24.43 2.23
CA LEU A 129 3.75 25.32 1.08
C LEU A 129 3.95 24.49 -0.17
N LYS A 130 3.33 24.92 -1.26
CA LYS A 130 3.47 24.31 -2.57
C LYS A 130 3.95 25.31 -3.61
N ALA A 131 4.71 24.81 -4.57
CA ALA A 131 5.13 25.59 -5.74
C ALA A 131 4.94 24.76 -6.99
N ARG A 132 4.65 25.41 -8.11
CA ARG A 132 4.61 24.76 -9.41
C ARG A 132 5.22 25.65 -10.50
N HIS A 133 5.71 24.99 -11.52
CA HIS A 133 6.07 25.61 -12.79
C HIS A 133 5.52 24.77 -13.94
N VAL A 134 4.92 25.43 -14.93
CA VAL A 134 4.46 24.79 -16.16
C VAL A 134 5.13 25.52 -17.32
N GLY A 135 6.09 24.84 -17.95
CA GLY A 135 6.83 25.33 -19.11
C GLY A 135 6.41 24.63 -20.40
N ASP A 136 7.02 25.00 -21.50
CA ASP A 136 6.87 24.30 -22.77
C ASP A 136 7.71 23.02 -22.75
N GLY A 137 7.04 21.88 -22.85
CA GLY A 137 7.68 20.56 -22.80
C GLY A 137 8.14 20.07 -21.41
N TRP A 138 7.87 20.78 -20.31
CA TRP A 138 8.17 20.31 -18.97
C TRP A 138 7.29 20.97 -17.90
N ASN A 139 7.13 20.28 -16.77
CA ASN A 139 6.52 20.83 -15.58
C ASN A 139 7.25 20.35 -14.32
N ALA A 140 7.13 21.14 -13.27
CA ALA A 140 7.68 20.82 -11.96
C ALA A 140 6.71 21.23 -10.87
N ASP A 141 6.67 20.45 -9.79
CA ASP A 141 6.02 20.81 -8.53
C ASP A 141 6.92 20.50 -7.34
N ALA A 142 6.71 21.24 -6.27
CA ALA A 142 7.41 21.05 -5.01
C ALA A 142 6.48 21.34 -3.84
N GLN A 143 6.71 20.64 -2.73
CA GLN A 143 6.01 20.82 -1.46
C GLN A 143 7.04 20.84 -0.33
N ILE A 144 6.81 21.66 0.69
CA ILE A 144 7.61 21.71 1.92
C ILE A 144 6.72 21.91 3.12
N GLY A 145 6.83 21.04 4.11
CA GLY A 145 6.03 21.02 5.32
C GLY A 145 5.57 19.61 5.66
N ARG A 146 4.40 19.49 6.29
CA ARG A 146 3.75 18.22 6.59
C ARG A 146 2.81 17.85 5.44
N GLY A 147 2.98 16.71 4.83
CA GLY A 147 2.14 16.27 3.72
C GLY A 147 2.13 14.76 3.52
N ARG A 148 1.23 14.33 2.66
CA ARG A 148 1.26 12.98 2.09
C ARG A 148 2.32 12.97 1.01
N PHE A 149 3.35 12.16 1.19
CA PHE A 149 4.42 12.04 0.22
C PHE A 149 4.37 10.66 -0.43
N ASP A 150 4.40 10.68 -1.74
CA ASP A 150 4.49 9.50 -2.58
C ASP A 150 5.57 9.82 -3.63
N ALA A 151 6.79 9.35 -3.38
CA ALA A 151 7.96 9.62 -4.21
C ALA A 151 9.04 8.56 -3.98
N GLY A 152 9.63 8.06 -5.07
CA GLY A 152 10.63 7.01 -5.01
C GLY A 152 10.10 5.77 -4.28
N THR A 153 10.82 5.35 -3.25
CA THR A 153 10.46 4.19 -2.42
C THR A 153 9.53 4.52 -1.23
N LEU A 154 9.18 5.81 -1.02
CA LEU A 154 8.30 6.27 0.05
C LEU A 154 6.85 6.30 -0.42
N VAL A 155 5.91 5.93 0.45
CA VAL A 155 4.47 6.04 0.22
C VAL A 155 3.73 6.46 1.49
N SER A 156 2.67 7.27 1.34
CA SER A 156 1.71 7.53 2.41
C SER A 156 0.51 6.60 2.24
N LEU A 157 0.45 5.53 3.02
CA LEU A 157 -0.64 4.57 2.95
C LEU A 157 -1.98 5.17 3.42
N ASP A 158 -3.04 4.80 2.72
CA ASP A 158 -4.43 5.23 2.97
C ASP A 158 -5.36 4.00 3.11
N THR A 159 -4.95 3.03 3.92
CA THR A 159 -5.66 1.75 4.09
C THR A 159 -6.47 1.67 5.39
N ARG A 160 -6.51 2.77 6.16
CA ARG A 160 -7.24 2.90 7.43
C ARG A 160 -8.26 4.05 7.36
N ILE A 161 -8.65 4.60 8.49
CA ILE A 161 -9.66 5.66 8.58
C ILE A 161 -9.12 6.99 8.02
N VAL A 162 -7.87 7.32 8.33
CA VAL A 162 -7.15 8.48 7.79
C VAL A 162 -5.77 8.06 7.29
N PRO A 163 -5.17 8.77 6.32
CA PRO A 163 -3.84 8.45 5.84
C PRO A 163 -2.73 8.88 6.80
N GLY A 164 -1.56 8.22 6.68
CA GLY A 164 -0.31 8.71 7.24
C GLY A 164 0.20 9.97 6.53
N SER A 165 1.04 10.74 7.19
CA SER A 165 1.71 11.91 6.62
C SER A 165 3.12 12.09 7.17
N TYR A 166 3.96 12.85 6.46
CA TYR A 166 5.36 13.03 6.77
C TYR A 166 5.73 14.50 6.80
N GLN A 167 6.71 14.87 7.63
CA GLN A 167 7.33 16.19 7.57
C GLN A 167 8.58 16.15 6.72
N GLY A 168 8.67 17.09 5.77
CA GLY A 168 9.83 17.18 4.90
C GLY A 168 9.58 18.02 3.67
N ALA A 169 10.17 17.59 2.56
CA ALA A 169 9.99 18.20 1.25
C ALA A 169 9.87 17.12 0.18
N ARG A 170 9.08 17.42 -0.86
CA ARG A 170 8.91 16.58 -2.05
C ARG A 170 8.99 17.43 -3.30
N THR A 171 9.52 16.87 -4.39
CA THR A 171 9.50 17.50 -5.70
C THR A 171 9.26 16.48 -6.81
N HIS A 172 8.55 16.91 -7.85
CA HIS A 172 8.42 16.18 -9.11
C HIS A 172 8.84 17.09 -10.27
N LEU A 173 9.46 16.47 -11.28
CA LEU A 173 9.85 17.13 -12.51
C LEU A 173 9.53 16.19 -13.68
N ASN A 174 8.71 16.64 -14.61
CA ASN A 174 8.30 15.84 -15.76
C ASN A 174 8.67 16.58 -17.06
N PHE A 175 9.31 15.86 -17.97
CA PHE A 175 9.58 16.27 -19.33
C PHE A 175 8.63 15.53 -20.27
N THR A 176 7.88 16.28 -21.09
CA THR A 176 7.08 15.76 -22.19
C THR A 176 7.90 15.71 -23.46
N ASP A 177 7.42 15.01 -24.48
CA ASP A 177 8.09 14.90 -25.80
C ASP A 177 9.49 14.25 -25.78
N MET A 178 9.74 13.41 -24.77
CA MET A 178 10.96 12.61 -24.63
C MET A 178 10.87 11.27 -25.38
N GLY A 179 10.15 11.24 -26.51
CA GLY A 179 9.92 10.02 -27.28
C GLY A 179 11.17 9.49 -28.00
N ILE A 180 11.14 8.20 -28.35
CA ILE A 180 12.17 7.54 -29.16
C ILE A 180 11.57 7.15 -30.50
N GLY A 181 12.03 7.76 -31.58
CA GLY A 181 11.51 7.53 -32.93
C GLY A 181 10.00 7.88 -33.01
N PRO A 182 9.13 6.94 -33.43
CA PRO A 182 7.69 7.19 -33.50
C PRO A 182 6.97 7.04 -32.16
N LEU A 183 7.64 6.61 -31.09
CA LEU A 183 7.06 6.40 -29.77
C LEU A 183 7.12 7.70 -28.97
N PRO A 184 5.97 8.32 -28.67
CA PRO A 184 5.94 9.46 -27.76
C PRO A 184 6.26 9.00 -26.34
N GLY A 185 6.94 9.82 -25.57
CA GLY A 185 7.35 9.47 -24.21
C GLY A 185 7.41 10.64 -23.26
N THR A 186 7.44 10.34 -21.98
CA THR A 186 7.67 11.27 -20.88
C THR A 186 8.80 10.75 -19.99
N LEU A 187 9.60 11.65 -19.44
CA LEU A 187 10.63 11.35 -18.46
C LEU A 187 10.32 12.10 -17.17
N GLY A 188 10.04 11.36 -16.10
CA GLY A 188 9.73 11.88 -14.78
C GLY A 188 10.89 11.68 -13.81
N PHE A 189 11.08 12.65 -12.93
CA PHE A 189 11.96 12.58 -11.78
C PHE A 189 11.14 12.95 -10.54
N GLU A 190 11.36 12.23 -9.47
CA GLU A 190 10.76 12.54 -8.17
C GLU A 190 11.80 12.41 -7.06
N ALA A 191 11.64 13.20 -6.00
CA ALA A 191 12.46 13.09 -4.81
C ALA A 191 11.69 13.55 -3.59
N ALA A 192 12.00 12.94 -2.43
CA ALA A 192 11.51 13.36 -1.14
C ALA A 192 12.61 13.26 -0.08
N TYR A 193 12.48 14.12 0.92
CA TYR A 193 13.23 14.11 2.18
C TYR A 193 12.23 14.19 3.31
N ILE A 194 12.33 13.31 4.30
CA ILE A 194 11.50 13.35 5.50
C ILE A 194 12.33 13.15 6.77
N ASN A 195 11.87 13.71 7.88
CA ASN A 195 12.51 13.57 9.19
C ASN A 195 11.53 13.34 10.35
N ARG A 196 10.22 13.32 10.06
CA ARG A 196 9.19 12.93 11.02
C ARG A 196 8.03 12.24 10.31
N SER A 197 7.36 11.37 11.06
CA SER A 197 6.16 10.67 10.66
C SER A 197 4.96 11.04 11.54
N SER A 198 3.79 10.99 10.95
CA SER A 198 2.51 11.00 11.65
C SER A 198 1.75 9.77 11.15
N PRO A 199 1.83 8.65 11.85
CA PRO A 199 1.17 7.41 11.48
C PRO A 199 -0.34 7.58 11.31
N ARG A 200 -0.96 6.64 10.61
CA ARG A 200 -2.40 6.70 10.25
C ARG A 200 -3.35 6.38 11.40
N ASP A 201 -2.86 5.79 12.47
CA ASP A 201 -3.58 5.19 13.59
C ASP A 201 -3.49 6.00 14.89
N ARG A 202 -2.72 7.08 14.94
CA ARG A 202 -2.48 7.88 16.15
C ARG A 202 -2.29 9.36 15.85
N GLU A 203 -2.34 10.19 16.93
CA GLU A 203 -2.17 11.64 16.78
C GLU A 203 -0.71 12.10 16.76
N GLU A 204 0.19 11.27 17.25
CA GLU A 204 1.60 11.60 17.40
C GLU A 204 2.24 12.08 16.11
N PHE A 205 3.20 12.95 16.31
CA PHE A 205 4.07 13.46 15.27
C PHE A 205 5.50 13.31 15.74
N GLU A 206 6.08 12.18 15.40
CA GLU A 206 7.29 11.64 16.00
C GLU A 206 8.46 11.53 15.02
N HIS A 207 9.66 11.28 15.54
CA HIS A 207 10.81 10.92 14.74
C HIS A 207 10.57 9.61 14.01
N LEU A 208 11.36 9.34 12.97
CA LEU A 208 11.38 8.03 12.34
C LEU A 208 12.00 7.03 13.33
N LEU A 209 11.41 5.87 13.51
CA LEU A 209 11.80 4.90 14.54
C LEU A 209 12.23 3.58 13.90
N SER A 210 13.29 2.96 14.41
CA SER A 210 13.64 1.59 14.09
C SER A 210 12.70 0.60 14.78
N GLN A 211 12.81 -0.68 14.51
CA GLN A 211 11.98 -1.72 15.13
C GLN A 211 12.20 -1.87 16.64
N THR A 212 13.34 -1.42 17.16
CA THR A 212 13.60 -1.31 18.60
C THR A 212 13.22 0.04 19.21
N GLY A 213 12.63 0.95 18.40
CA GLY A 213 12.24 2.29 18.83
C GLY A 213 13.40 3.30 18.85
N GLU A 214 14.54 3.00 18.22
CA GLU A 214 15.64 3.95 18.11
C GLU A 214 15.39 5.01 17.04
N GLU A 215 15.74 6.26 17.29
CA GLU A 215 15.52 7.37 16.36
C GLU A 215 16.38 7.26 15.11
N ILE A 216 15.72 7.23 13.94
CA ILE A 216 16.30 7.40 12.62
C ILE A 216 16.19 8.88 12.26
N LYS A 217 17.30 9.54 12.02
CA LYS A 217 17.35 10.99 11.88
C LYS A 217 16.55 11.53 10.69
N ASP A 218 16.68 10.87 9.55
CA ASP A 218 16.02 11.25 8.29
C ASP A 218 16.02 10.12 7.26
N LEU A 219 15.15 10.27 6.29
CA LEU A 219 15.06 9.48 5.08
C LEU A 219 15.13 10.41 3.86
N TYR A 220 15.88 10.03 2.84
CA TYR A 220 15.77 10.62 1.51
C TYR A 220 15.51 9.54 0.47
N THR A 221 14.71 9.90 -0.53
CA THR A 221 14.38 8.97 -1.63
C THR A 221 14.25 9.74 -2.94
N TYR A 222 14.52 9.06 -4.04
CA TYR A 222 14.34 9.59 -5.39
C TYR A 222 13.93 8.48 -6.35
N GLY A 223 13.26 8.89 -7.43
CA GLY A 223 12.82 8.01 -8.49
C GLY A 223 13.00 8.62 -9.88
N VAL A 224 13.14 7.75 -10.86
CA VAL A 224 13.16 8.09 -12.29
C VAL A 224 12.20 7.15 -13.00
N LYS A 225 11.30 7.72 -13.78
CA LYS A 225 10.31 6.99 -14.56
C LYS A 225 10.37 7.42 -16.01
N TYR A 226 10.53 6.47 -16.93
CA TYR A 226 10.49 6.71 -18.35
C TYR A 226 9.33 5.94 -18.98
N ASP A 227 8.33 6.67 -19.45
CA ASP A 227 7.11 6.13 -20.04
C ASP A 227 7.08 6.39 -21.55
N LEU A 228 7.06 5.32 -22.33
CA LEU A 228 6.92 5.28 -23.79
C LEU A 228 5.53 4.76 -24.22
N LYS A 229 4.51 4.89 -23.37
CA LYS A 229 3.13 4.39 -23.53
C LYS A 229 3.00 2.87 -23.53
N ALA A 230 3.79 2.17 -24.34
CA ALA A 230 3.80 0.70 -24.38
C ALA A 230 4.83 0.06 -23.44
N ILE A 231 5.81 0.85 -23.02
CA ILE A 231 6.94 0.43 -22.16
C ILE A 231 7.13 1.50 -21.10
N GLU A 232 7.08 1.09 -19.85
CA GLU A 232 7.46 1.94 -18.73
C GLU A 232 8.66 1.33 -18.03
N LEU A 233 9.66 2.14 -17.74
CA LEU A 233 10.83 1.80 -16.96
C LEU A 233 10.84 2.69 -15.71
N SER A 234 11.08 2.09 -14.55
CA SER A 234 11.24 2.84 -13.30
C SER A 234 12.46 2.38 -12.51
N TYR A 235 13.07 3.32 -11.81
CA TYR A 235 14.12 3.11 -10.84
C TYR A 235 13.86 4.01 -9.65
N ASP A 236 13.79 3.44 -8.46
CA ASP A 236 13.60 4.15 -7.21
C ASP A 236 14.66 3.73 -6.20
N HIS A 237 15.12 4.68 -5.38
CA HIS A 237 16.09 4.43 -4.34
C HIS A 237 15.78 5.30 -3.12
N GLY A 238 15.87 4.72 -1.93
CA GLY A 238 15.65 5.39 -0.66
C GLY A 238 16.64 4.93 0.40
N VAL A 239 17.06 5.86 1.25
CA VAL A 239 18.02 5.62 2.32
C VAL A 239 17.49 6.21 3.62
N SER A 240 17.25 5.35 4.59
CA SER A 240 17.03 5.73 5.99
C SER A 240 18.38 5.77 6.69
N ARG A 241 18.73 6.96 7.19
CA ARG A 241 20.07 7.21 7.72
C ARG A 241 20.44 6.25 8.84
N ASP A 242 21.60 5.59 8.69
CA ASP A 242 22.15 4.63 9.64
C ASP A 242 21.27 3.39 9.89
N PHE A 243 20.25 3.14 9.02
CA PHE A 243 19.31 2.05 9.17
C PHE A 243 19.26 1.13 7.94
N ASN A 244 18.55 1.50 6.85
CA ASN A 244 18.43 0.66 5.68
C ASN A 244 18.43 1.44 4.35
N GLU A 245 18.69 0.72 3.26
CA GLU A 245 18.56 1.20 1.88
C GLU A 245 17.61 0.30 1.10
N ASN A 246 16.65 0.90 0.40
CA ASN A 246 15.69 0.22 -0.45
C ASN A 246 15.85 0.68 -1.90
N THR A 247 16.02 -0.24 -2.83
CA THR A 247 16.11 0.04 -4.27
C THR A 247 15.06 -0.77 -5.01
N ARG A 248 14.33 -0.14 -5.93
CA ARG A 248 13.33 -0.78 -6.79
C ARG A 248 13.67 -0.55 -8.26
N TYR A 249 13.53 -1.60 -9.06
CA TYR A 249 13.56 -1.57 -10.53
C TYR A 249 12.23 -2.06 -11.05
N GLY A 250 11.61 -1.31 -11.95
CA GLY A 250 10.34 -1.66 -12.56
C GLY A 250 10.39 -1.67 -14.09
N LEU A 251 9.70 -2.64 -14.68
CA LEU A 251 9.44 -2.73 -16.12
C LEU A 251 7.97 -3.09 -16.32
N THR A 252 7.22 -2.22 -17.01
CA THR A 252 5.87 -2.54 -17.46
C THR A 252 5.82 -2.53 -18.99
N LEU A 253 5.28 -3.60 -19.57
CA LEU A 253 5.01 -3.72 -21.00
C LEU A 253 3.52 -3.85 -21.22
N GLN A 254 2.96 -3.06 -22.15
CA GLN A 254 1.54 -3.05 -22.46
C GLN A 254 1.32 -3.21 -23.96
N ALA A 255 0.40 -4.10 -24.34
CA ALA A 255 0.03 -4.29 -25.73
C ALA A 255 -1.50 -4.41 -25.88
N PRO A 256 -2.13 -3.58 -26.75
CA PRO A 256 -3.53 -3.78 -27.11
C PRO A 256 -3.65 -5.02 -28.01
N LEU A 257 -4.62 -5.89 -27.69
CA LEU A 257 -4.99 -7.07 -28.50
C LEU A 257 -6.25 -6.81 -29.35
N GLY A 258 -6.64 -5.54 -29.48
CA GLY A 258 -7.82 -5.11 -30.22
C GLY A 258 -8.47 -3.89 -29.56
N LYS A 259 -9.76 -3.65 -29.81
CA LYS A 259 -10.47 -2.47 -29.29
C LYS A 259 -10.85 -2.60 -27.82
N ARG A 260 -11.00 -3.82 -27.32
CA ARG A 260 -11.52 -4.12 -25.97
C ARG A 260 -10.69 -5.16 -25.23
N ALA A 261 -9.48 -5.45 -25.72
CA ALA A 261 -8.59 -6.40 -25.10
C ALA A 261 -7.17 -5.86 -25.07
N GLY A 262 -6.41 -6.25 -24.06
CA GLY A 262 -5.01 -5.89 -23.90
C GLY A 262 -4.30 -6.86 -22.95
N VAL A 263 -2.97 -6.88 -23.06
CA VAL A 263 -2.10 -7.64 -22.17
C VAL A 263 -1.12 -6.69 -21.52
N VAL A 264 -0.82 -6.97 -20.25
CA VAL A 264 0.17 -6.24 -19.45
C VAL A 264 1.12 -7.25 -18.82
N LEU A 265 2.41 -7.03 -18.98
CA LEU A 265 3.46 -7.66 -18.19
C LEU A 265 4.07 -6.58 -17.30
N ASP A 266 4.03 -6.78 -15.99
CA ASP A 266 4.68 -5.92 -15.02
C ASP A 266 5.69 -6.74 -14.22
N THR A 267 6.91 -6.24 -14.11
CA THR A 267 7.99 -6.90 -13.39
C THR A 267 8.66 -5.89 -12.47
N GLN A 268 8.83 -6.29 -11.21
CA GLN A 268 9.46 -5.47 -10.20
C GLN A 268 10.52 -6.28 -9.46
N TYR A 269 11.68 -5.67 -9.25
CA TYR A 269 12.75 -6.23 -8.47
C TYR A 269 13.15 -5.24 -7.38
N TYR A 270 13.09 -5.69 -6.13
CA TYR A 270 13.49 -4.93 -4.96
C TYR A 270 14.79 -5.50 -4.38
N ARG A 271 15.63 -4.60 -3.93
CA ARG A 271 16.83 -4.90 -3.18
C ARG A 271 16.84 -4.06 -1.91
N PHE A 272 17.07 -4.73 -0.81
CA PHE A 272 17.13 -4.14 0.53
C PHE A 272 18.52 -4.40 1.08
N GLU A 273 19.15 -3.38 1.69
CA GLU A 273 20.47 -3.48 2.28
C GLU A 273 20.48 -2.78 3.64
N LYS A 274 21.22 -3.32 4.60
CA LYS A 274 21.50 -2.61 5.84
C LYS A 274 22.40 -1.40 5.57
N ALA A 275 22.16 -0.29 6.28
CA ALA A 275 22.89 0.96 6.05
C ALA A 275 23.52 1.56 7.32
N GLY A 276 23.82 0.75 8.33
CA GLY A 276 24.59 1.27 9.45
C GLY A 276 24.23 0.75 10.84
N PRO A 277 24.63 1.47 11.90
CA PRO A 277 24.66 0.94 13.25
C PRO A 277 23.28 0.78 13.90
N ILE A 278 22.21 1.47 13.44
CA ILE A 278 20.87 1.27 13.97
C ILE A 278 20.38 -0.12 13.56
N TRP A 279 20.58 -0.52 12.30
CA TRP A 279 20.26 -1.87 11.84
C TRP A 279 20.98 -2.96 12.62
N GLU A 280 22.28 -2.76 12.91
CA GLU A 280 23.07 -3.71 13.68
C GLU A 280 22.53 -3.88 15.12
N ARG A 281 21.97 -2.83 15.72
CA ARG A 281 21.33 -2.93 17.03
C ARG A 281 20.01 -3.67 16.98
N ASP A 282 19.17 -3.40 15.98
CA ASP A 282 17.93 -4.14 15.73
C ASP A 282 18.25 -5.62 15.47
N TRP A 283 19.30 -5.91 14.67
CA TRP A 283 19.75 -7.28 14.44
C TRP A 283 20.19 -7.96 15.75
N SER A 284 20.96 -7.28 16.58
CA SER A 284 21.42 -7.80 17.87
C SER A 284 20.27 -8.02 18.87
N ALA A 285 19.20 -7.26 18.74
CA ALA A 285 17.97 -7.40 19.52
C ALA A 285 17.03 -8.48 18.95
N GLY A 286 17.36 -9.09 17.79
CA GLY A 286 16.53 -10.08 17.12
C GLY A 286 15.31 -9.49 16.41
N GLN A 287 15.34 -8.20 16.06
CA GLN A 287 14.25 -7.49 15.39
C GLN A 287 14.53 -7.21 13.90
N ALA A 288 15.77 -7.41 13.42
CA ALA A 288 16.07 -7.19 12.00
C ALA A 288 15.42 -8.24 11.10
N ALA A 289 14.97 -7.79 9.94
CA ALA A 289 14.31 -8.63 8.94
C ALA A 289 15.26 -9.52 8.12
N TYR A 290 16.53 -9.15 8.01
CA TYR A 290 17.58 -9.88 7.27
C TYR A 290 18.98 -9.51 7.81
N ASP A 291 20.01 -10.30 7.46
CA ASP A 291 21.39 -10.00 7.88
C ASP A 291 21.93 -8.72 7.22
N ASP A 292 22.46 -8.84 6.01
CA ASP A 292 23.11 -7.75 5.28
C ASP A 292 22.23 -7.23 4.15
N LYS A 293 21.49 -8.11 3.51
CA LYS A 293 20.67 -7.80 2.33
C LYS A 293 19.53 -8.76 2.15
N ALA A 294 18.46 -8.25 1.55
CA ALA A 294 17.36 -9.04 1.05
C ALA A 294 17.01 -8.63 -0.39
N SER A 295 16.25 -9.45 -1.06
CA SER A 295 15.69 -9.12 -2.37
C SER A 295 14.31 -9.75 -2.54
N TRP A 296 13.49 -9.12 -3.37
CA TRP A 296 12.18 -9.60 -3.73
C TRP A 296 11.93 -9.35 -5.23
N LEU A 297 11.54 -10.40 -5.94
CA LEU A 297 11.17 -10.34 -7.34
C LEU A 297 9.67 -10.56 -7.45
N ASN A 298 8.98 -9.75 -8.26
CA ASN A 298 7.59 -9.97 -8.61
C ASN A 298 7.37 -9.84 -10.12
N ILE A 299 6.63 -10.78 -10.70
CA ILE A 299 6.26 -10.80 -12.12
C ILE A 299 4.77 -10.99 -12.22
N ASN A 300 4.08 -10.06 -12.89
CA ASN A 300 2.64 -10.03 -13.05
C ASN A 300 2.28 -10.07 -14.53
N LEU A 301 1.36 -10.95 -14.92
CA LEU A 301 0.77 -10.99 -16.25
C LEU A 301 -0.73 -10.75 -16.14
N GLY A 302 -1.21 -9.67 -16.76
CA GLY A 302 -2.61 -9.27 -16.81
C GLY A 302 -3.20 -9.39 -18.20
N LEU A 303 -4.44 -9.87 -18.29
CA LEU A 303 -5.27 -9.88 -19.48
C LEU A 303 -6.52 -9.04 -19.22
N LEU A 304 -6.73 -8.05 -20.08
CA LEU A 304 -7.88 -7.14 -20.04
C LEU A 304 -8.84 -7.55 -21.16
N LEU A 305 -10.09 -7.83 -20.85
CA LEU A 305 -11.12 -8.29 -21.77
C LEU A 305 -12.42 -7.52 -21.49
N ASP A 306 -12.55 -6.32 -22.10
CA ASP A 306 -13.72 -5.44 -21.89
C ASP A 306 -13.98 -5.18 -20.39
N LYS A 307 -14.91 -5.93 -19.78
CA LYS A 307 -15.31 -5.85 -18.38
C LYS A 307 -14.58 -6.83 -17.46
N VAL A 308 -13.78 -7.72 -18.00
CA VAL A 308 -13.06 -8.75 -17.24
C VAL A 308 -11.59 -8.40 -17.18
N ARG A 309 -10.98 -8.49 -15.99
CA ARG A 309 -9.53 -8.49 -15.80
C ARG A 309 -9.12 -9.81 -15.19
N LEU A 310 -8.14 -10.46 -15.81
CA LEU A 310 -7.54 -11.70 -15.30
C LEU A 310 -6.08 -11.43 -15.02
N GLY A 311 -5.56 -11.98 -13.95
CA GLY A 311 -4.16 -11.83 -13.59
C GLY A 311 -3.54 -13.09 -13.02
N VAL A 312 -2.27 -13.31 -13.34
CA VAL A 312 -1.40 -14.27 -12.68
C VAL A 312 -0.15 -13.54 -12.20
N SER A 313 0.35 -13.90 -11.03
CA SER A 313 1.52 -13.31 -10.42
C SER A 313 2.42 -14.38 -9.85
N PHE A 314 3.73 -14.12 -9.88
CA PHE A 314 4.75 -14.91 -9.22
C PHE A 314 5.66 -13.98 -8.43
N SER A 315 6.05 -14.37 -7.21
CA SER A 315 7.12 -13.70 -6.46
C SER A 315 8.11 -14.68 -5.84
N GLU A 316 9.33 -14.21 -5.62
CA GLU A 316 10.40 -14.92 -4.92
C GLU A 316 11.12 -13.97 -3.96
N THR A 317 11.26 -14.39 -2.70
CA THR A 317 11.95 -13.65 -1.63
C THR A 317 13.28 -14.32 -1.28
N LYS A 318 14.30 -13.50 -0.99
CA LYS A 318 15.57 -13.93 -0.41
C LYS A 318 15.93 -12.94 0.70
N ALA A 319 15.85 -13.38 1.95
CA ALA A 319 15.98 -12.52 3.13
C ALA A 319 16.58 -13.30 4.32
N ARG A 320 17.78 -13.86 4.12
CA ARG A 320 18.43 -14.75 5.09
C ARG A 320 18.74 -14.06 6.41
N LEU A 321 18.47 -14.77 7.52
CA LEU A 321 18.95 -14.47 8.86
C LEU A 321 19.87 -15.60 9.37
N SER A 322 21.09 -15.25 9.78
CA SER A 322 22.09 -16.21 10.27
C SER A 322 21.83 -16.66 11.71
N ASN A 323 21.02 -15.92 12.47
CA ASN A 323 20.61 -16.27 13.83
C ASN A 323 19.58 -17.43 13.89
N GLY A 324 19.14 -17.92 12.73
CA GLY A 324 18.18 -19.03 12.60
C GLY A 324 16.72 -18.63 12.70
N GLN A 325 16.42 -17.38 12.93
CA GLN A 325 15.05 -16.84 12.79
C GLN A 325 14.62 -16.81 11.33
N LEU A 326 13.33 -16.68 11.09
CA LEU A 326 12.79 -16.48 9.75
C LEU A 326 13.01 -15.03 9.32
N GLY A 327 13.78 -14.84 8.23
CA GLY A 327 13.95 -13.54 7.61
C GLY A 327 12.77 -13.20 6.68
N TYR A 328 12.63 -11.93 6.34
CA TYR A 328 11.61 -11.47 5.40
C TYR A 328 12.08 -10.21 4.65
N ALA A 329 11.46 -9.94 3.49
CA ALA A 329 11.71 -8.71 2.75
C ALA A 329 11.02 -7.54 3.46
N TYR A 330 11.81 -6.57 3.94
CA TYR A 330 11.33 -5.41 4.69
C TYR A 330 11.25 -4.20 3.75
N PHE A 331 10.02 -3.85 3.33
CA PHE A 331 9.78 -2.77 2.39
C PHE A 331 9.82 -1.40 3.04
N ASP A 332 9.52 -1.32 4.34
CA ASP A 332 9.41 -0.07 5.07
C ASP A 332 10.77 0.59 5.31
N HIS A 333 10.75 1.88 5.52
CA HIS A 333 11.94 2.69 5.75
C HIS A 333 12.22 2.92 7.24
N ALA A 334 11.23 2.70 8.06
CA ALA A 334 11.24 2.77 9.51
C ALA A 334 9.99 2.01 10.01
N ASP A 335 9.89 1.73 11.30
CA ASP A 335 8.72 1.08 11.87
C ASP A 335 7.43 1.90 11.68
N ASN A 336 7.58 3.22 11.66
CA ASN A 336 6.50 4.19 11.46
C ASN A 336 6.54 4.91 10.09
N VAL A 337 7.21 4.33 9.07
CA VAL A 337 7.32 4.90 7.71
C VAL A 337 7.12 3.82 6.66
N ASP A 338 5.99 3.89 6.00
CA ASP A 338 5.62 2.92 4.97
C ASP A 338 6.52 2.99 3.72
N GLY A 339 6.98 1.84 3.26
CA GLY A 339 7.69 1.67 2.00
C GLY A 339 6.78 1.29 0.85
N ARG A 340 7.19 1.66 -0.37
CA ARG A 340 6.48 1.31 -1.59
C ARG A 340 6.62 -0.17 -1.90
N MET A 341 5.48 -0.84 -2.08
CA MET A 341 5.38 -2.20 -2.59
C MET A 341 4.23 -2.26 -3.59
N ASP A 342 4.55 -2.14 -4.87
CA ASP A 342 3.57 -2.08 -5.97
C ASP A 342 3.28 -3.48 -6.55
N ALA A 343 3.10 -4.48 -5.69
CA ALA A 343 2.90 -5.84 -6.13
C ALA A 343 1.45 -6.30 -6.04
N TRP A 344 1.04 -7.10 -6.98
CA TRP A 344 -0.27 -7.75 -6.94
C TRP A 344 -0.40 -8.76 -5.79
N THR A 345 0.73 -9.21 -5.24
CA THR A 345 0.77 -10.16 -4.14
C THR A 345 0.58 -9.53 -2.77
N ARG A 346 0.66 -8.20 -2.65
CA ARG A 346 0.60 -7.50 -1.36
C ARG A 346 -0.75 -7.53 -0.66
N SER A 347 -1.85 -7.85 -1.30
CA SER A 347 -3.14 -7.80 -0.61
C SER A 347 -3.27 -8.85 0.50
N GLY A 348 -3.73 -8.44 1.68
CA GLY A 348 -3.79 -9.29 2.87
C GLY A 348 -2.41 -9.53 3.48
N ASN A 349 -1.95 -10.77 3.56
CA ASN A 349 -0.60 -11.10 4.01
C ASN A 349 0.43 -10.88 2.90
N ASP A 350 1.65 -10.52 3.27
CA ASP A 350 2.67 -10.03 2.32
C ASP A 350 3.35 -11.14 1.51
N PHE A 351 3.42 -12.38 2.01
CA PHE A 351 4.08 -13.50 1.32
C PHE A 351 5.52 -13.15 0.93
N ASN A 352 6.31 -12.72 1.89
CA ASN A 352 7.65 -12.17 1.72
C ASN A 352 8.73 -12.81 2.60
N ASN A 353 8.50 -14.04 3.09
CA ASN A 353 9.42 -14.77 3.95
C ASN A 353 10.67 -15.26 3.18
N ASP A 354 11.79 -15.49 3.89
CA ASP A 354 13.02 -15.98 3.26
C ASP A 354 12.81 -17.32 2.54
N GLY A 355 13.25 -17.39 1.28
CA GLY A 355 13.10 -18.56 0.42
C GLY A 355 11.69 -18.76 -0.15
N GLU A 356 10.77 -17.89 0.19
CA GLU A 356 9.38 -18.04 -0.23
C GLU A 356 9.20 -17.83 -1.73
N ARG A 357 8.44 -18.73 -2.35
CA ARG A 357 7.94 -18.65 -3.71
C ARG A 357 6.43 -18.62 -3.68
N THR A 358 5.87 -17.53 -4.18
CA THR A 358 4.42 -17.31 -4.18
C THR A 358 3.89 -17.22 -5.60
N TRP A 359 2.75 -17.83 -5.83
CA TRP A 359 1.97 -17.59 -7.02
C TRP A 359 0.57 -17.09 -6.64
N GLN A 360 -0.01 -16.27 -7.50
CA GLN A 360 -1.34 -15.71 -7.33
C GLN A 360 -2.11 -15.80 -8.64
N VAL A 361 -3.41 -16.04 -8.55
CA VAL A 361 -4.36 -15.84 -9.65
C VAL A 361 -5.49 -14.95 -9.16
N GLY A 362 -5.96 -14.05 -10.03
CA GLY A 362 -7.06 -13.14 -9.72
C GLY A 362 -7.94 -12.87 -10.91
N ALA A 363 -9.20 -12.57 -10.62
CA ALA A 363 -10.18 -12.13 -11.60
C ALA A 363 -10.99 -10.98 -11.03
N GLU A 364 -11.18 -9.92 -11.83
CA GLU A 364 -12.10 -8.82 -11.56
C GLU A 364 -13.15 -8.76 -12.67
N TYR A 365 -14.38 -8.44 -12.31
CA TYR A 365 -15.48 -8.25 -13.23
C TYR A 365 -16.23 -6.94 -12.91
N ASP A 366 -16.39 -6.08 -13.93
CA ASP A 366 -17.27 -4.92 -13.89
C ASP A 366 -18.70 -5.37 -14.25
N LEU A 367 -19.63 -5.30 -13.28
CA LEU A 367 -20.98 -5.79 -13.43
C LEU A 367 -21.91 -4.79 -14.16
N SER A 368 -21.41 -3.64 -14.61
CA SER A 368 -22.19 -2.65 -15.32
C SER A 368 -22.94 -3.26 -16.52
N GLY A 369 -24.22 -2.90 -16.71
CA GLY A 369 -25.10 -3.44 -17.73
C GLY A 369 -25.69 -4.81 -17.42
N LEU A 370 -25.41 -5.38 -16.24
CA LEU A 370 -26.12 -6.54 -15.72
C LEU A 370 -27.28 -6.09 -14.81
N SER A 371 -28.24 -6.98 -14.61
CA SER A 371 -29.30 -6.80 -13.62
C SER A 371 -29.52 -8.08 -12.80
N LEU A 372 -29.83 -7.92 -11.54
CA LEU A 372 -30.16 -9.01 -10.62
C LEU A 372 -31.55 -8.73 -10.01
N PHE A 373 -32.50 -9.65 -10.20
CA PHE A 373 -33.89 -9.48 -9.74
C PHE A 373 -34.54 -8.16 -10.18
N GLY A 374 -34.15 -7.63 -11.36
CA GLY A 374 -34.64 -6.37 -11.91
C GLY A 374 -33.91 -5.11 -11.43
N ALA A 375 -32.98 -5.21 -10.48
CA ALA A 375 -32.13 -4.10 -10.07
C ALA A 375 -30.88 -4.05 -10.95
N SER A 376 -30.49 -2.85 -11.42
CA SER A 376 -29.22 -2.63 -12.13
C SER A 376 -28.04 -2.91 -11.21
N LEU A 377 -26.99 -3.51 -11.76
CA LEU A 377 -25.68 -3.67 -11.10
C LEU A 377 -24.64 -2.67 -11.61
N ASP A 378 -25.07 -1.56 -12.25
CA ASP A 378 -24.18 -0.48 -12.65
C ASP A 378 -23.47 0.09 -11.41
N GLY A 379 -22.16 0.35 -11.53
CA GLY A 379 -21.33 0.80 -10.41
C GLY A 379 -20.76 -0.30 -9.53
N PHE A 380 -21.21 -1.57 -9.70
CA PHE A 380 -20.62 -2.70 -8.99
C PHE A 380 -19.41 -3.28 -9.71
N LYS A 381 -18.38 -3.63 -8.92
CA LYS A 381 -17.23 -4.46 -9.30
C LYS A 381 -17.06 -5.57 -8.30
N ALA A 382 -16.70 -6.74 -8.77
CA ALA A 382 -16.37 -7.89 -7.93
C ALA A 382 -14.99 -8.45 -8.30
N MET A 383 -14.23 -8.89 -7.30
CA MET A 383 -12.89 -9.47 -7.47
C MET A 383 -12.76 -10.71 -6.61
N ALA A 384 -12.05 -11.72 -7.13
CA ALA A 384 -11.62 -12.90 -6.39
C ALA A 384 -10.13 -13.14 -6.64
N ILE A 385 -9.38 -13.41 -5.57
CA ILE A 385 -7.95 -13.68 -5.61
C ILE A 385 -7.66 -14.96 -4.84
N TYR A 386 -6.75 -15.77 -5.36
CA TYR A 386 -6.15 -16.89 -4.65
C TYR A 386 -4.63 -16.78 -4.71
N LYS A 387 -3.98 -16.91 -3.55
CA LYS A 387 -2.53 -16.93 -3.40
C LYS A 387 -2.09 -18.22 -2.72
N GLN A 388 -0.88 -18.67 -3.04
CA GLN A 388 -0.19 -19.74 -2.33
C GLN A 388 1.31 -19.46 -2.32
N GLY A 389 1.91 -19.46 -1.12
CA GLY A 389 3.34 -19.38 -0.87
C GLY A 389 3.88 -20.68 -0.31
N GLU A 390 5.13 -21.01 -0.62
CA GLU A 390 5.87 -22.17 -0.09
C GLU A 390 7.31 -21.74 0.25
N PHE A 391 7.76 -22.11 1.45
CA PHE A 391 9.13 -21.87 1.92
C PHE A 391 9.54 -22.90 2.97
N ASP A 392 10.83 -22.97 3.27
CA ASP A 392 11.39 -23.90 4.27
C ASP A 392 11.81 -23.09 5.51
N ALA A 393 11.17 -23.35 6.64
CA ALA A 393 11.47 -22.70 7.91
C ALA A 393 12.15 -23.64 8.91
N GLY A 394 13.03 -23.08 9.75
CA GLY A 394 13.73 -23.80 10.80
C GLY A 394 13.50 -23.22 12.19
N ASN A 395 13.50 -24.07 13.20
CA ASN A 395 13.53 -23.64 14.59
C ASN A 395 15.00 -23.47 15.02
N PRO A 396 15.43 -22.26 15.38
CA PRO A 396 16.81 -21.99 15.74
C PRO A 396 17.28 -22.72 16.99
N LEU A 397 16.36 -23.10 17.89
CA LEU A 397 16.69 -23.77 19.16
C LEU A 397 16.80 -25.29 19.00
N SER A 398 15.93 -25.90 18.21
CA SER A 398 15.88 -27.36 18.01
C SER A 398 16.63 -27.83 16.77
N GLY A 399 16.93 -26.94 15.81
CA GLY A 399 17.43 -27.28 14.48
C GLY A 399 16.43 -28.02 13.59
N GLN A 400 15.19 -28.19 14.05
CA GLN A 400 14.11 -28.83 13.29
C GLN A 400 13.69 -27.91 12.13
N ARG A 401 13.50 -28.48 10.94
CA ARG A 401 12.99 -27.77 9.75
C ARG A 401 11.65 -28.32 9.32
N THR A 402 10.84 -27.47 8.70
CA THR A 402 9.54 -27.84 8.13
C THR A 402 9.29 -27.08 6.84
N ASP A 403 8.66 -27.76 5.88
CA ASP A 403 8.12 -27.12 4.68
C ASP A 403 6.84 -26.39 5.06
N VAL A 404 6.86 -25.08 4.88
CA VAL A 404 5.71 -24.22 5.17
C VAL A 404 4.95 -23.96 3.88
N ARG A 405 3.63 -24.08 3.99
CA ARG A 405 2.71 -23.68 2.93
C ARG A 405 1.67 -22.73 3.51
N GLU A 406 1.60 -21.55 2.93
CA GLU A 406 0.55 -20.59 3.24
C GLU A 406 -0.37 -20.36 2.03
N ARG A 407 -1.63 -20.04 2.31
CA ARG A 407 -2.67 -19.84 1.29
C ARG A 407 -3.59 -18.72 1.72
N GLN A 408 -4.03 -17.91 0.74
CA GLN A 408 -5.03 -16.90 0.96
C GLN A 408 -6.09 -16.95 -0.13
N LYS A 409 -7.34 -16.85 0.29
CA LYS A 409 -8.48 -16.53 -0.57
C LYS A 409 -8.98 -15.16 -0.21
N GLU A 410 -9.26 -14.35 -1.21
CA GLU A 410 -9.74 -13.00 -1.00
C GLU A 410 -10.87 -12.70 -1.97
N TYR A 411 -11.91 -12.08 -1.44
CA TYR A 411 -13.10 -11.66 -2.17
C TYR A 411 -13.34 -10.19 -1.89
N ARG A 412 -13.59 -9.41 -2.94
CA ARG A 412 -13.84 -7.98 -2.84
C ARG A 412 -15.07 -7.61 -3.66
N VAL A 413 -15.89 -6.73 -3.13
CA VAL A 413 -17.02 -6.13 -3.83
C VAL A 413 -16.99 -4.64 -3.60
N TYR A 414 -17.19 -3.89 -4.66
CA TYR A 414 -17.27 -2.43 -4.64
C TYR A 414 -18.54 -1.98 -5.24
N TYR A 415 -19.08 -0.90 -4.70
CA TYR A 415 -20.16 -0.16 -5.29
C TYR A 415 -19.90 1.34 -5.21
N ARG A 416 -20.04 2.04 -6.33
CA ARG A 416 -20.03 3.51 -6.42
C ARG A 416 -21.39 3.99 -6.84
N PHE A 417 -21.94 4.91 -6.07
CA PHE A 417 -23.20 5.54 -6.38
C PHE A 417 -23.00 6.62 -7.46
N ASP A 418 -23.68 6.49 -8.59
CA ASP A 418 -23.61 7.45 -9.72
C ASP A 418 -24.73 8.47 -9.72
N GLU A 419 -25.75 8.32 -8.87
CA GLU A 419 -26.89 9.23 -8.77
C GLU A 419 -26.43 10.59 -8.23
N LYS A 420 -27.01 11.68 -8.79
CA LYS A 420 -26.63 13.05 -8.42
C LYS A 420 -26.68 13.35 -6.92
N GLU A 421 -27.63 12.73 -6.22
CA GLU A 421 -27.84 12.93 -4.78
C GLU A 421 -26.80 12.22 -3.91
N TYR A 422 -26.18 11.16 -4.45
CA TYR A 422 -25.20 10.33 -3.75
C TYR A 422 -23.85 10.28 -4.46
N SER A 423 -23.63 11.20 -5.41
CA SER A 423 -22.34 11.27 -6.12
C SER A 423 -21.24 11.54 -5.11
N GLY A 424 -20.31 10.61 -4.95
CA GLY A 424 -19.25 10.68 -3.94
C GLY A 424 -19.35 9.59 -2.88
N LEU A 425 -20.50 8.93 -2.76
CA LEU A 425 -20.68 7.77 -1.89
C LEU A 425 -20.13 6.51 -2.56
N SER A 426 -19.36 5.73 -1.82
CA SER A 426 -18.94 4.39 -2.23
C SER A 426 -18.90 3.42 -1.05
N VAL A 427 -19.08 2.15 -1.34
CA VAL A 427 -19.03 1.05 -0.38
C VAL A 427 -18.05 0.00 -0.89
N GLY A 428 -17.16 -0.46 -0.02
CA GLY A 428 -16.24 -1.56 -0.28
C GLY A 428 -16.38 -2.65 0.77
N VAL A 429 -16.39 -3.91 0.35
CA VAL A 429 -16.36 -5.07 1.24
C VAL A 429 -15.21 -5.96 0.81
N ILE A 430 -14.37 -6.36 1.77
CA ILE A 430 -13.24 -7.28 1.56
C ILE A 430 -13.41 -8.43 2.56
N TYR A 431 -13.25 -9.64 2.09
CA TYR A 431 -13.16 -10.83 2.93
C TYR A 431 -11.91 -11.62 2.57
N ILE A 432 -11.11 -11.96 3.57
CA ILE A 432 -9.86 -12.71 3.46
C ILE A 432 -9.97 -13.97 4.31
N ASP A 433 -9.61 -15.13 3.74
CA ASP A 433 -9.40 -16.39 4.45
C ASP A 433 -7.94 -16.81 4.25
N TYR A 434 -7.14 -16.75 5.32
CA TYR A 434 -5.73 -17.07 5.32
C TYR A 434 -5.47 -18.35 6.09
N ARG A 435 -4.63 -19.23 5.56
CA ARG A 435 -4.26 -20.52 6.15
C ARG A 435 -2.76 -20.75 6.02
N ILE A 436 -2.14 -21.13 7.11
CA ILE A 436 -0.76 -21.61 7.18
C ILE A 436 -0.74 -22.96 7.89
N ASN A 437 0.20 -23.85 7.56
CA ASN A 437 0.25 -25.15 8.20
C ASN A 437 0.66 -25.04 9.69
N GLU A 438 0.02 -25.86 10.51
CA GLU A 438 0.10 -25.82 11.98
C GLU A 438 1.53 -26.06 12.51
N ASP A 439 2.29 -26.92 11.85
CA ASP A 439 3.69 -27.21 12.21
C ASP A 439 4.57 -25.95 12.23
N PHE A 440 4.27 -24.97 11.38
CA PHE A 440 4.99 -23.70 11.33
C PHE A 440 4.70 -22.82 12.55
N VAL A 441 3.44 -22.70 12.93
CA VAL A 441 3.04 -21.93 14.13
C VAL A 441 3.74 -22.48 15.37
N ALA A 442 4.01 -23.79 15.39
CA ALA A 442 4.78 -24.45 16.44
C ALA A 442 6.25 -24.04 16.46
N LEU A 443 6.82 -23.58 15.35
CA LEU A 443 8.24 -23.21 15.21
C LEU A 443 8.51 -21.73 15.50
N VAL A 444 7.58 -20.85 15.13
CA VAL A 444 7.77 -19.39 15.15
C VAL A 444 6.99 -18.80 16.32
N SER A 445 7.63 -18.72 17.48
CA SER A 445 6.99 -18.28 18.72
C SER A 445 6.97 -16.75 18.93
N ALA A 446 7.52 -15.95 18.02
CA ALA A 446 7.86 -14.55 18.31
C ALA A 446 6.91 -13.50 17.69
N GLN A 447 6.09 -13.83 16.69
CA GLN A 447 5.16 -12.88 16.07
C GLN A 447 3.81 -13.55 15.77
N PRO A 448 2.89 -13.66 16.75
CA PRO A 448 1.62 -14.34 16.56
C PRO A 448 0.70 -13.68 15.53
N ASP A 449 0.79 -12.36 15.34
CA ASP A 449 -0.18 -11.60 14.53
C ASP A 449 -0.10 -11.85 13.02
N ASN A 450 1.07 -12.25 12.53
CA ASN A 450 1.31 -12.45 11.08
C ASN A 450 1.39 -13.92 10.66
N VAL A 451 1.31 -14.87 11.60
CA VAL A 451 1.71 -16.26 11.35
C VAL A 451 0.59 -17.28 11.62
N VAL A 452 -0.60 -16.83 11.97
CA VAL A 452 -1.71 -17.71 12.34
C VAL A 452 -2.80 -17.73 11.29
N SER A 453 -3.36 -18.92 11.06
CA SER A 453 -4.54 -19.05 10.21
C SER A 453 -5.70 -18.23 10.76
N GLY A 454 -6.46 -17.60 9.88
CA GLY A 454 -7.57 -16.78 10.29
C GLY A 454 -8.41 -16.27 9.13
N SER A 455 -9.40 -15.47 9.45
CA SER A 455 -10.20 -14.75 8.47
C SER A 455 -10.35 -13.29 8.86
N GLU A 456 -10.43 -12.43 7.87
CA GLU A 456 -10.64 -11.00 8.08
C GLU A 456 -11.77 -10.47 7.19
N ALA A 457 -12.66 -9.69 7.78
CA ALA A 457 -13.69 -8.95 7.07
C ALA A 457 -13.45 -7.45 7.24
N ARG A 458 -13.45 -6.71 6.13
CA ARG A 458 -13.38 -5.24 6.12
C ARG A 458 -14.57 -4.67 5.40
N VAL A 459 -15.15 -3.60 5.95
CA VAL A 459 -16.18 -2.81 5.28
C VAL A 459 -15.78 -1.34 5.31
N TYR A 460 -15.83 -0.70 4.16
CA TYR A 460 -15.54 0.72 3.98
C TYR A 460 -16.79 1.43 3.47
N LEU A 461 -17.10 2.55 4.05
CA LEU A 461 -18.12 3.48 3.58
C LEU A 461 -17.46 4.85 3.45
N ASP A 462 -17.35 5.34 2.23
CA ASP A 462 -16.66 6.58 1.91
C ASP A 462 -17.64 7.59 1.31
N TYR A 463 -17.55 8.85 1.74
CA TYR A 463 -18.32 9.93 1.17
C TYR A 463 -17.47 11.20 1.00
N ALA A 464 -17.41 11.72 -0.23
CA ALA A 464 -16.71 12.94 -0.58
C ALA A 464 -17.72 14.05 -0.95
N PHE A 465 -17.56 15.24 -0.33
CA PHE A 465 -18.41 16.42 -0.54
C PHE A 465 -17.78 17.39 -1.55
#